data_6070588ffd6f0f280fff21dab24fa0c3
#
_entry.id   6070588ffd6f0f280fff21dab24fa0c3
#
_cell.length_a   1.000
_cell.length_b   1.000
_cell.length_c   1.000
_cell.angle_alpha   90.00
_cell.angle_beta   90.00
_cell.angle_gamma   90.00
#
_symmetry.space_group_name_H-M   'P 1'
#
loop_
_entity.id
_entity.type
_entity.pdbx_description
1 polymer ?
#
loop_
_entity_poly.entity_id
_entity_poly.type
_entity_poly.pdbx_seq_one_letter_code
_entity_poly.pdbx_strand_id
1 'polypeptide(L)'
;MTPDQFLRQIKNQPPAPAYLFIGPDFYMRDVCRRALMQAALPDEDREQGLAQHDLDDEDLAPVLDDARTMSLFATRRLIWISAAEGALPKGRAAASSEDDDEPSAGKSKESGGMVGAYVKDPTPGTVIVFDSSRYDFDGEDKARTERVLKFYSAVTQVVEFRPFDADSAAALAGRLAQRANLQIGPAELSLLVEALGADASRIAQEIEKLSLFAGAGRAV
;
A
#
# COMPACT_ATOMS: atom_id res chain seq x y z
N MET A 1 3.19 -8.49 -7.32
CA MET A 1 4.58 -8.02 -7.60
C MET A 1 5.22 -7.52 -6.31
N THR A 2 6.55 -7.48 -6.25
CA THR A 2 7.25 -6.89 -5.11
C THR A 2 7.27 -5.34 -5.19
N PRO A 3 7.50 -4.63 -4.05
CA PRO A 3 7.66 -3.18 -4.04
C PRO A 3 8.75 -2.67 -4.99
N ASP A 4 9.89 -3.37 -5.07
CA ASP A 4 10.98 -3.00 -5.98
C ASP A 4 10.61 -3.15 -7.47
N GLN A 5 9.77 -4.14 -7.80
CA GLN A 5 9.22 -4.28 -9.17
C GLN A 5 8.26 -3.14 -9.48
N PHE A 6 7.38 -2.81 -8.54
CA PHE A 6 6.45 -1.69 -8.68
C PHE A 6 7.18 -0.36 -8.87
N LEU A 7 8.22 -0.06 -8.06
CA LEU A 7 9.01 1.17 -8.19
C LEU A 7 9.71 1.29 -9.56
N ARG A 8 10.17 0.16 -10.11
CA ARG A 8 10.72 0.14 -11.47
C ARG A 8 9.65 0.36 -12.53
N GLN A 9 8.48 -0.24 -12.36
CA GLN A 9 7.37 -0.09 -13.30
C GLN A 9 6.87 1.35 -13.33
N ILE A 10 6.59 1.94 -12.17
CA ILE A 10 6.02 3.29 -12.06
C ILE A 10 6.96 4.39 -12.57
N LYS A 11 8.28 4.12 -12.54
CA LYS A 11 9.29 5.03 -13.10
C LYS A 11 9.29 5.04 -14.63
N ASN A 12 8.93 3.93 -15.26
CA ASN A 12 9.10 3.73 -16.71
C ASN A 12 7.79 3.67 -17.49
N GLN A 13 6.65 3.56 -16.79
CA GLN A 13 5.33 3.41 -17.40
C GLN A 13 4.33 4.31 -16.68
N PRO A 14 3.29 4.79 -17.39
CA PRO A 14 2.21 5.51 -16.73
C PRO A 14 1.51 4.61 -15.70
N PRO A 15 0.96 5.19 -14.62
CA PRO A 15 0.20 4.44 -13.63
C PRO A 15 -0.96 3.65 -14.27
N ALA A 16 -1.17 2.43 -13.79
CA ALA A 16 -2.36 1.67 -14.12
C ALA A 16 -3.59 2.28 -13.40
N PRO A 17 -4.82 2.03 -13.91
CA PRO A 17 -6.01 2.63 -13.35
C PRO A 17 -6.38 2.14 -11.95
N ALA A 18 -5.91 0.95 -11.55
CA ALA A 18 -6.21 0.39 -10.23
C ALA A 18 -5.04 -0.45 -9.69
N TYR A 19 -4.79 -0.34 -8.39
CA TYR A 19 -3.80 -1.10 -7.64
C TYR A 19 -4.42 -1.70 -6.37
N LEU A 20 -3.93 -2.86 -5.97
CA LEU A 20 -4.12 -3.42 -4.63
C LEU A 20 -2.76 -3.43 -3.92
N PHE A 21 -2.64 -2.67 -2.85
CA PHE A 21 -1.53 -2.71 -1.92
C PHE A 21 -1.91 -3.62 -0.76
N ILE A 22 -1.14 -4.68 -0.50
CA ILE A 22 -1.50 -5.67 0.52
C ILE A 22 -0.29 -6.10 1.34
N GLY A 23 -0.47 -6.22 2.65
CA GLY A 23 0.53 -6.69 3.60
C GLY A 23 0.98 -5.61 4.59
N PRO A 24 1.68 -5.98 5.69
CA PRO A 24 1.89 -5.11 6.84
C PRO A 24 3.13 -4.20 6.75
N ASP A 25 4.07 -4.39 5.81
CA ASP A 25 5.28 -3.57 5.79
C ASP A 25 4.98 -2.11 5.45
N PHE A 26 5.10 -1.26 6.43
CA PHE A 26 4.79 0.17 6.33
C PHE A 26 5.84 0.95 5.53
N TYR A 27 7.13 0.61 5.68
CA TYR A 27 8.21 1.38 5.08
C TYR A 27 8.14 1.36 3.55
N MET A 28 8.13 0.18 2.95
CA MET A 28 8.08 0.07 1.48
C MET A 28 6.74 0.52 0.92
N ARG A 29 5.65 0.36 1.71
CA ARG A 29 4.34 0.91 1.32
C ARG A 29 4.38 2.43 1.20
N ASP A 30 4.95 3.14 2.18
CA ASP A 30 5.08 4.60 2.14
C ASP A 30 5.99 5.07 0.99
N VAL A 31 7.09 4.35 0.74
CA VAL A 31 7.97 4.61 -0.42
C VAL A 31 7.20 4.45 -1.74
N CYS A 32 6.42 3.36 -1.89
CA CYS A 32 5.62 3.11 -3.09
C CYS A 32 4.47 4.12 -3.22
N ARG A 33 3.80 4.49 -2.11
CA ARG A 33 2.76 5.51 -2.08
C ARG A 33 3.28 6.84 -2.62
N ARG A 34 4.41 7.32 -2.10
CA ARG A 34 5.03 8.57 -2.56
C ARG A 34 5.40 8.52 -4.04
N ALA A 35 5.98 7.41 -4.50
CA ALA A 35 6.32 7.24 -5.91
C ALA A 35 5.08 7.26 -6.81
N LEU A 36 3.99 6.59 -6.39
CA LEU A 36 2.73 6.60 -7.13
C LEU A 36 2.09 7.99 -7.17
N MET A 37 2.07 8.70 -6.04
CA MET A 37 1.56 10.07 -5.98
C MET A 37 2.30 11.00 -6.95
N GLN A 38 3.63 10.90 -7.02
CA GLN A 38 4.45 11.68 -7.95
C GLN A 38 4.17 11.34 -9.42
N ALA A 39 3.90 10.05 -9.72
CA ALA A 39 3.64 9.61 -11.08
C ALA A 39 2.21 9.86 -11.54
N ALA A 40 1.23 9.77 -10.62
CA ALA A 40 -0.18 9.91 -10.92
C ALA A 40 -0.65 11.36 -10.94
N LEU A 41 -0.09 12.22 -10.06
CA LEU A 41 -0.52 13.59 -9.88
C LEU A 41 0.58 14.57 -10.30
N PRO A 42 0.37 15.38 -11.33
CA PRO A 42 1.20 16.57 -11.60
C PRO A 42 1.21 17.50 -10.39
N ASP A 43 2.24 18.34 -10.27
CA ASP A 43 2.39 19.27 -9.13
C ASP A 43 1.16 20.17 -8.94
N GLU A 44 0.56 20.61 -10.03
CA GLU A 44 -0.67 21.42 -10.08
C GLU A 44 -1.92 20.71 -9.55
N ASP A 45 -1.98 19.38 -9.68
CA ASP A 45 -3.14 18.58 -9.27
C ASP A 45 -2.99 17.99 -7.84
N ARG A 46 -1.84 18.17 -7.17
CA ARG A 46 -1.54 17.46 -5.89
C ARG A 46 -2.53 17.75 -4.77
N GLU A 47 -2.98 18.99 -4.64
CA GLU A 47 -3.90 19.35 -3.57
C GLU A 47 -5.34 18.93 -3.84
N GLN A 48 -5.77 19.03 -5.09
CA GLN A 48 -7.18 18.83 -5.48
C GLN A 48 -7.43 17.47 -6.15
N GLY A 49 -6.36 16.82 -6.61
CA GLY A 49 -6.44 15.51 -7.27
C GLY A 49 -6.32 14.31 -6.31
N LEU A 50 -5.90 14.51 -5.05
CA LEU A 50 -5.81 13.44 -4.06
C LEU A 50 -7.08 13.36 -3.22
N ALA A 51 -7.81 12.25 -3.32
CA ALA A 51 -8.88 11.90 -2.41
C ALA A 51 -8.44 10.72 -1.52
N GLN A 52 -8.81 10.75 -0.23
CA GLN A 52 -8.50 9.70 0.73
C GLN A 52 -9.79 9.25 1.42
N HIS A 53 -10.01 7.94 1.45
CA HIS A 53 -11.16 7.29 2.05
C HIS A 53 -10.69 6.18 2.99
N ASP A 54 -11.50 5.85 3.99
CA ASP A 54 -11.23 4.77 4.92
C ASP A 54 -12.46 3.85 5.01
N LEU A 55 -12.31 2.58 4.62
CA LEU A 55 -13.42 1.63 4.62
C LEU A 55 -13.73 1.03 6.00
N ASP A 56 -13.06 1.47 7.06
CA ASP A 56 -13.55 1.24 8.42
C ASP A 56 -14.70 2.22 8.77
N ASP A 57 -14.72 3.41 8.12
CA ASP A 57 -15.70 4.49 8.39
C ASP A 57 -16.71 4.70 7.26
N GLU A 58 -16.39 4.25 6.04
CA GLU A 58 -17.18 4.49 4.83
C GLU A 58 -17.53 3.18 4.11
N ASP A 59 -18.62 3.19 3.35
CA ASP A 59 -18.94 2.10 2.42
C ASP A 59 -18.18 2.25 1.09
N LEU A 60 -17.84 1.12 0.47
CA LEU A 60 -17.12 1.10 -0.82
C LEU A 60 -17.92 1.71 -1.97
N ALA A 61 -19.26 1.58 -1.98
CA ALA A 61 -20.10 2.03 -3.09
C ALA A 61 -20.00 3.54 -3.34
N PRO A 62 -20.18 4.44 -2.34
CA PRO A 62 -20.00 5.88 -2.53
C PRO A 62 -18.60 6.26 -3.03
N VAL A 63 -17.56 5.55 -2.56
CA VAL A 63 -16.18 5.80 -2.98
C VAL A 63 -15.97 5.48 -4.45
N LEU A 64 -16.55 4.37 -4.93
CA LEU A 64 -16.49 4.03 -6.36
C LEU A 64 -17.34 4.97 -7.22
N ASP A 65 -18.45 5.50 -6.70
CA ASP A 65 -19.25 6.52 -7.37
C ASP A 65 -18.48 7.85 -7.48
N ASP A 66 -17.76 8.25 -6.40
CA ASP A 66 -16.83 9.38 -6.47
C ASP A 66 -15.73 9.16 -7.52
N ALA A 67 -15.16 7.96 -7.59
CA ALA A 67 -14.15 7.61 -8.59
C ALA A 67 -14.66 7.70 -10.04
N ARG A 68 -15.95 7.54 -10.26
CA ARG A 68 -16.60 7.69 -11.58
C ARG A 68 -16.89 9.16 -11.91
N THR A 69 -16.87 10.02 -10.93
CA THR A 69 -17.14 11.45 -11.11
C THR A 69 -15.89 12.17 -11.61
N MET A 70 -16.02 12.94 -12.66
CA MET A 70 -14.92 13.75 -13.17
C MET A 70 -14.68 14.94 -12.24
N SER A 71 -13.41 15.22 -11.90
CA SER A 71 -13.07 16.42 -11.14
C SER A 71 -13.22 17.66 -12.01
N LEU A 72 -13.73 18.73 -11.42
CA LEU A 72 -13.79 20.05 -12.05
C LEU A 72 -12.48 20.85 -11.88
N PHE A 73 -11.64 20.44 -10.93
CA PHE A 73 -10.48 21.22 -10.48
C PHE A 73 -9.14 20.54 -10.73
N ALA A 74 -9.14 19.23 -11.04
CA ALA A 74 -7.93 18.46 -11.30
C ALA A 74 -8.09 17.64 -12.59
N THR A 75 -7.07 17.64 -13.43
CA THR A 75 -7.03 16.84 -14.67
C THR A 75 -6.73 15.38 -14.39
N ARG A 76 -6.06 15.09 -13.28
CA ARG A 76 -5.74 13.74 -12.80
C ARG A 76 -6.15 13.59 -11.34
N ARG A 77 -6.62 12.39 -11.01
CA ARG A 77 -7.04 12.03 -9.67
C ARG A 77 -6.32 10.78 -9.18
N LEU A 78 -5.99 10.78 -7.90
CA LEU A 78 -5.55 9.60 -7.16
C LEU A 78 -6.49 9.40 -5.97
N ILE A 79 -7.20 8.29 -5.96
CA ILE A 79 -8.11 7.93 -4.87
C ILE A 79 -7.43 6.84 -4.05
N TRP A 80 -7.09 7.16 -2.81
CA TRP A 80 -6.46 6.26 -1.87
C TRP A 80 -7.47 5.73 -0.87
N ILE A 81 -7.70 4.42 -0.87
CA ILE A 81 -8.71 3.75 -0.05
C ILE A 81 -7.98 2.91 0.99
N SER A 82 -7.93 3.40 2.23
CA SER A 82 -7.39 2.70 3.38
C SER A 82 -8.36 1.65 3.91
N ALA A 83 -7.85 0.72 4.74
CA ALA A 83 -8.63 -0.37 5.33
C ALA A 83 -9.48 -1.14 4.29
N ALA A 84 -8.90 -1.41 3.12
CA ALA A 84 -9.62 -2.04 2.00
C ALA A 84 -10.24 -3.40 2.36
N GLU A 85 -9.75 -4.08 3.39
CA GLU A 85 -10.36 -5.27 3.95
C GLU A 85 -11.73 -5.00 4.60
N GLY A 86 -12.07 -3.76 4.95
CA GLY A 86 -13.36 -3.35 5.50
C GLY A 86 -14.52 -3.58 4.52
N ALA A 87 -14.24 -3.59 3.21
CA ALA A 87 -15.23 -3.92 2.18
C ALA A 87 -15.64 -5.40 2.15
N LEU A 88 -14.89 -6.28 2.83
CA LEU A 88 -15.18 -7.70 2.84
C LEU A 88 -16.41 -8.02 3.70
N PRO A 89 -17.19 -9.05 3.32
CA PRO A 89 -18.34 -9.48 4.10
C PRO A 89 -17.89 -9.86 5.52
N LYS A 90 -18.54 -9.27 6.52
CA LYS A 90 -18.37 -9.67 7.92
C LYS A 90 -18.85 -11.11 8.05
N GLY A 91 -17.96 -12.02 8.45
CA GLY A 91 -18.26 -13.44 8.59
C GLY A 91 -19.34 -13.68 9.66
N ARG A 92 -20.09 -14.76 9.54
CA ARG A 92 -21.22 -15.17 10.39
C ARG A 92 -20.90 -15.34 11.90
N ALA A 93 -19.62 -15.24 12.31
CA ALA A 93 -19.15 -15.40 13.68
C ALA A 93 -19.23 -14.12 14.54
N ALA A 94 -19.61 -12.97 13.98
CA ALA A 94 -19.79 -11.71 14.73
C ALA A 94 -21.26 -11.33 14.97
N ALA A 95 -22.21 -12.18 14.59
CA ALA A 95 -23.64 -11.96 14.85
C ALA A 95 -24.08 -12.67 16.13
N SER A 96 -23.68 -12.13 17.29
CA SER A 96 -24.32 -12.39 18.59
C SER A 96 -24.74 -11.06 19.23
N SER A 97 -25.58 -10.33 18.55
CA SER A 97 -26.50 -9.37 19.13
C SER A 97 -27.75 -9.40 18.24
N GLU A 98 -28.83 -9.89 18.87
CA GLU A 98 -30.19 -9.88 18.33
C GLU A 98 -30.56 -8.43 18.07
N ASP A 99 -30.68 -8.06 16.80
CA ASP A 99 -31.73 -7.26 16.22
C ASP A 99 -31.31 -6.86 14.77
N ASP A 100 -32.29 -6.96 13.87
CA ASP A 100 -32.37 -6.58 12.48
C ASP A 100 -31.91 -7.59 11.41
N ASP A 101 -32.94 -8.23 10.87
CA ASP A 101 -33.03 -8.96 9.62
C ASP A 101 -32.64 -8.11 8.42
N GLU A 102 -31.42 -8.34 7.87
CA GLU A 102 -31.17 -8.18 6.43
C GLU A 102 -29.93 -9.03 6.04
N PRO A 103 -29.96 -9.78 4.93
CA PRO A 103 -28.92 -10.75 4.60
C PRO A 103 -27.65 -10.04 4.06
N SER A 104 -26.62 -9.92 4.90
CA SER A 104 -25.31 -9.33 4.56
C SER A 104 -24.54 -10.08 3.44
N ALA A 105 -24.98 -11.26 3.05
CA ALA A 105 -24.39 -12.04 1.96
C ALA A 105 -24.67 -11.47 0.55
N GLY A 106 -25.72 -10.67 0.39
CA GLY A 106 -26.06 -9.99 -0.88
C GLY A 106 -25.11 -8.81 -1.15
N LYS A 107 -24.90 -7.95 -0.16
CA LYS A 107 -24.09 -6.72 -0.29
C LYS A 107 -22.63 -6.98 -0.66
N SER A 108 -22.06 -8.10 -0.27
CA SER A 108 -20.65 -8.43 -0.53
C SER A 108 -20.34 -8.98 -1.93
N LYS A 109 -21.27 -9.74 -2.51
CA LYS A 109 -21.17 -10.13 -3.93
C LYS A 109 -21.36 -8.92 -4.85
N GLU A 110 -22.21 -8.00 -4.44
CA GLU A 110 -22.42 -6.72 -5.09
C GLU A 110 -21.16 -5.86 -5.06
N SER A 111 -20.53 -5.68 -3.89
CA SER A 111 -19.32 -4.85 -3.74
C SER A 111 -18.12 -5.37 -4.53
N GLY A 112 -17.83 -6.67 -4.54
CA GLY A 112 -16.79 -7.26 -5.38
C GLY A 112 -17.11 -7.14 -6.89
N GLY A 113 -18.39 -7.23 -7.26
CA GLY A 113 -18.87 -6.97 -8.62
C GLY A 113 -18.67 -5.51 -9.04
N MET A 114 -18.86 -4.56 -8.12
CA MET A 114 -18.65 -3.13 -8.38
C MET A 114 -17.18 -2.80 -8.65
N VAL A 115 -16.23 -3.36 -7.88
CA VAL A 115 -14.79 -3.24 -8.17
C VAL A 115 -14.49 -3.79 -9.56
N GLY A 116 -15.01 -4.98 -9.90
CA GLY A 116 -14.83 -5.57 -11.21
C GLY A 116 -15.42 -4.73 -12.36
N ALA A 117 -16.56 -4.10 -12.14
CA ALA A 117 -17.18 -3.18 -13.09
C ALA A 117 -16.37 -1.91 -13.30
N TYR A 118 -15.82 -1.34 -12.20
CA TYR A 118 -14.94 -0.17 -12.28
C TYR A 118 -13.64 -0.46 -13.02
N VAL A 119 -12.98 -1.58 -12.68
CA VAL A 119 -11.68 -1.95 -13.31
C VAL A 119 -11.82 -2.23 -14.81
N LYS A 120 -13.00 -2.72 -15.26
CA LYS A 120 -13.27 -2.94 -16.69
C LYS A 120 -13.46 -1.66 -17.49
N ASP A 121 -14.02 -0.63 -16.86
CA ASP A 121 -14.28 0.67 -17.47
C ASP A 121 -13.87 1.79 -16.49
N PRO A 122 -12.55 2.00 -16.30
CA PRO A 122 -12.03 2.97 -15.35
C PRO A 122 -12.17 4.40 -15.88
N THR A 123 -12.43 5.34 -14.98
CA THR A 123 -12.49 6.75 -15.33
C THR A 123 -11.13 7.25 -15.83
N PRO A 124 -11.05 7.81 -17.05
CA PRO A 124 -9.79 8.33 -17.58
C PRO A 124 -9.16 9.39 -16.66
N GLY A 125 -7.84 9.31 -16.46
CA GLY A 125 -7.11 10.23 -15.59
C GLY A 125 -7.26 9.94 -14.09
N THR A 126 -8.04 8.93 -13.68
CA THR A 126 -8.21 8.52 -12.29
C THR A 126 -7.45 7.23 -12.01
N VAL A 127 -6.68 7.22 -10.93
CA VAL A 127 -6.00 6.03 -10.37
C VAL A 127 -6.63 5.71 -9.02
N ILE A 128 -7.01 4.46 -8.80
CA ILE A 128 -7.51 3.97 -7.51
C ILE A 128 -6.48 3.04 -6.87
N VAL A 129 -6.28 3.20 -5.56
CA VAL A 129 -5.49 2.29 -4.73
C VAL A 129 -6.35 1.74 -3.62
N PHE A 130 -6.51 0.43 -3.59
CA PHE A 130 -7.06 -0.32 -2.46
C PHE A 130 -5.91 -0.72 -1.55
N ASP A 131 -5.86 -0.18 -0.33
CA ASP A 131 -4.76 -0.39 0.62
C ASP A 131 -5.23 -1.22 1.81
N SER A 132 -4.77 -2.49 1.87
CA SER A 132 -5.04 -3.45 2.93
C SER A 132 -3.76 -3.76 3.69
N SER A 133 -3.60 -3.19 4.87
CA SER A 133 -2.36 -3.26 5.68
C SER A 133 -2.47 -4.16 6.90
N ARG A 134 -3.67 -4.62 7.24
CA ARG A 134 -3.97 -5.26 8.51
C ARG A 134 -3.45 -6.68 8.63
N TYR A 135 -3.37 -7.41 7.54
CA TYR A 135 -3.10 -8.84 7.55
C TYR A 135 -1.74 -9.19 6.96
N ASP A 136 -1.05 -10.14 7.61
CA ASP A 136 0.17 -10.75 7.11
C ASP A 136 -0.15 -11.89 6.13
N PHE A 137 0.88 -12.39 5.45
CA PHE A 137 0.78 -13.49 4.49
C PHE A 137 0.89 -14.87 5.14
N ASP A 138 1.27 -14.92 6.40
CA ASP A 138 1.58 -16.16 7.13
C ASP A 138 0.72 -16.29 8.39
N GLY A 139 0.77 -17.47 9.01
CA GLY A 139 0.07 -17.75 10.25
C GLY A 139 -1.45 -17.64 10.15
N GLU A 140 -2.06 -17.04 11.16
CA GLU A 140 -3.53 -16.89 11.27
C GLU A 140 -4.10 -15.91 10.25
N ASP A 141 -3.30 -14.97 9.76
CA ASP A 141 -3.74 -13.95 8.81
C ASP A 141 -3.79 -14.43 7.37
N LYS A 142 -3.11 -15.54 7.04
CA LYS A 142 -3.05 -16.08 5.67
C LYS A 142 -4.43 -16.23 5.03
N ALA A 143 -5.36 -16.84 5.74
CA ALA A 143 -6.72 -17.05 5.22
C ALA A 143 -7.47 -15.71 5.01
N ARG A 144 -7.18 -14.70 5.83
CA ARG A 144 -7.76 -13.35 5.69
C ARG A 144 -7.17 -12.64 4.48
N THR A 145 -5.86 -12.69 4.31
CA THR A 145 -5.15 -12.15 3.13
C THR A 145 -5.64 -12.79 1.84
N GLU A 146 -5.82 -14.12 1.80
CA GLU A 146 -6.40 -14.83 0.64
C GLU A 146 -7.83 -14.36 0.33
N ARG A 147 -8.64 -14.05 1.35
CA ARG A 147 -9.99 -13.51 1.14
C ARG A 147 -9.95 -12.11 0.53
N VAL A 148 -9.02 -11.24 0.97
CA VAL A 148 -8.81 -9.91 0.37
C VAL A 148 -8.40 -10.05 -1.10
N LEU A 149 -7.39 -10.88 -1.39
CA LEU A 149 -6.94 -11.15 -2.76
C LEU A 149 -8.06 -11.66 -3.67
N LYS A 150 -8.90 -12.56 -3.14
CA LYS A 150 -10.06 -13.07 -3.87
C LYS A 150 -11.12 -12.01 -4.14
N PHE A 151 -11.39 -11.14 -3.15
CA PHE A 151 -12.38 -10.06 -3.29
C PHE A 151 -11.94 -9.05 -4.35
N TYR A 152 -10.67 -8.64 -4.34
CA TYR A 152 -10.08 -7.70 -5.29
C TYR A 152 -9.49 -8.37 -6.53
N SER A 153 -9.87 -9.59 -6.87
CA SER A 153 -9.29 -10.38 -7.97
C SER A 153 -9.38 -9.72 -9.36
N ALA A 154 -10.29 -8.76 -9.54
CA ALA A 154 -10.36 -7.95 -10.75
C ALA A 154 -9.19 -6.96 -10.90
N VAL A 155 -8.55 -6.57 -9.79
CA VAL A 155 -7.38 -5.68 -9.78
C VAL A 155 -6.14 -6.49 -10.09
N THR A 156 -5.56 -6.28 -11.27
CA THR A 156 -4.41 -7.08 -11.74
C THR A 156 -3.06 -6.58 -11.20
N GLN A 157 -3.00 -5.33 -10.77
CA GLN A 157 -1.78 -4.71 -10.23
C GLN A 157 -1.76 -4.88 -8.71
N VAL A 158 -1.28 -6.02 -8.25
CA VAL A 158 -1.16 -6.35 -6.81
C VAL A 158 0.28 -6.15 -6.36
N VAL A 159 0.50 -5.30 -5.35
CA VAL A 159 1.80 -5.07 -4.70
C VAL A 159 1.79 -5.66 -3.30
N GLU A 160 2.70 -6.59 -3.02
CA GLU A 160 2.77 -7.29 -1.74
C GLU A 160 3.86 -6.70 -0.85
N PHE A 161 3.46 -6.21 0.31
CA PHE A 161 4.34 -5.61 1.32
C PHE A 161 4.58 -6.60 2.47
N ARG A 162 5.46 -7.56 2.21
CA ARG A 162 5.84 -8.57 3.19
C ARG A 162 6.82 -8.00 4.22
N PRO A 163 6.74 -8.41 5.49
CA PRO A 163 7.76 -8.08 6.48
C PRO A 163 9.14 -8.46 6.00
N PHE A 164 10.14 -7.68 6.39
CA PHE A 164 11.53 -7.99 6.10
C PHE A 164 12.03 -9.14 6.99
N ASP A 165 12.75 -10.06 6.39
CA ASP A 165 13.66 -10.96 7.10
C ASP A 165 15.05 -10.32 7.27
N ALA A 166 15.95 -10.98 7.99
CA ALA A 166 17.29 -10.45 8.27
C ALA A 166 18.09 -10.14 6.99
N ASP A 167 17.99 -10.99 5.98
CA ASP A 167 18.74 -10.84 4.73
C ASP A 167 18.23 -9.65 3.90
N SER A 168 16.93 -9.56 3.73
CA SER A 168 16.29 -8.44 3.02
C SER A 168 16.45 -7.10 3.74
N ALA A 169 16.44 -7.12 5.08
CA ALA A 169 16.70 -5.94 5.92
C ALA A 169 18.16 -5.49 5.79
N ALA A 170 19.13 -6.41 5.79
CA ALA A 170 20.55 -6.08 5.56
C ALA A 170 20.77 -5.52 4.15
N ALA A 171 20.13 -6.10 3.14
CA ALA A 171 20.16 -5.57 1.78
C ALA A 171 19.56 -4.16 1.67
N LEU A 172 18.46 -3.90 2.37
CA LEU A 172 17.86 -2.56 2.46
C LEU A 172 18.83 -1.58 3.14
N ALA A 173 19.39 -1.95 4.30
CA ALA A 173 20.34 -1.13 5.05
C ALA A 173 21.54 -0.73 4.17
N GLY A 174 22.12 -1.68 3.44
CA GLY A 174 23.20 -1.43 2.50
C GLY A 174 22.83 -0.44 1.38
N ARG A 175 21.63 -0.59 0.79
CA ARG A 175 21.15 0.36 -0.23
C ARG A 175 20.93 1.77 0.34
N LEU A 176 20.41 1.87 1.55
CA LEU A 176 20.18 3.17 2.21
C LEU A 176 21.51 3.84 2.57
N ALA A 177 22.47 3.10 3.11
CA ALA A 177 23.81 3.60 3.42
C ALA A 177 24.50 4.13 2.15
N GLN A 178 24.45 3.40 1.04
CA GLN A 178 24.99 3.86 -0.24
C GLN A 178 24.33 5.15 -0.72
N ARG A 179 23.00 5.26 -0.63
CA ARG A 179 22.27 6.49 -1.02
C ARG A 179 22.63 7.68 -0.14
N ALA A 180 22.90 7.44 1.13
CA ALA A 180 23.33 8.45 2.10
C ALA A 180 24.84 8.78 2.02
N ASN A 181 25.60 8.14 1.10
CA ASN A 181 27.07 8.20 1.04
C ASN A 181 27.74 7.84 2.37
N LEU A 182 27.14 6.95 3.15
CA LEU A 182 27.64 6.46 4.44
C LEU A 182 28.51 5.22 4.19
N GLN A 183 29.76 5.26 4.65
CA GLN A 183 30.66 4.11 4.61
C GLN A 183 30.47 3.29 5.89
N ILE A 184 29.79 2.17 5.77
CA ILE A 184 29.52 1.22 6.85
C ILE A 184 29.85 -0.19 6.36
N GLY A 185 30.54 -0.98 7.17
CA GLY A 185 30.95 -2.32 6.79
C GLY A 185 29.83 -3.36 6.93
N PRO A 186 29.99 -4.55 6.32
CA PRO A 186 28.96 -5.60 6.41
C PRO A 186 28.71 -6.09 7.85
N ALA A 187 29.74 -6.11 8.71
CA ALA A 187 29.60 -6.54 10.10
C ALA A 187 28.76 -5.54 10.91
N GLU A 188 29.00 -4.24 10.72
CA GLU A 188 28.27 -3.16 11.36
C GLU A 188 26.82 -3.10 10.85
N LEU A 189 26.58 -3.35 9.57
CA LEU A 189 25.23 -3.47 9.02
C LEU A 189 24.47 -4.66 9.62
N SER A 190 25.14 -5.80 9.82
CA SER A 190 24.54 -6.96 10.46
C SER A 190 24.17 -6.69 11.91
N LEU A 191 25.05 -6.03 12.67
CA LEU A 191 24.78 -5.60 14.06
C LEU A 191 23.60 -4.62 14.11
N LEU A 192 23.53 -3.67 13.18
CA LEU A 192 22.42 -2.72 13.09
C LEU A 192 21.09 -3.45 12.89
N VAL A 193 21.04 -4.38 11.94
CA VAL A 193 19.82 -5.16 11.64
C VAL A 193 19.42 -6.04 12.83
N GLU A 194 20.38 -6.69 13.46
CA GLU A 194 20.12 -7.50 14.67
C GLU A 194 19.56 -6.64 15.82
N ALA A 195 20.15 -5.48 16.08
CA ALA A 195 19.73 -4.56 17.13
C ALA A 195 18.33 -3.97 16.89
N LEU A 196 17.95 -3.76 15.62
CA LEU A 196 16.66 -3.15 15.23
C LEU A 196 15.57 -4.18 14.90
N GLY A 197 15.87 -5.48 14.91
CA GLY A 197 14.90 -6.55 14.69
C GLY A 197 14.35 -6.61 13.27
N ALA A 198 15.14 -6.29 12.24
CA ALA A 198 14.78 -6.24 10.83
C ALA A 198 13.64 -5.25 10.49
N ASP A 199 13.34 -4.30 11.38
CA ASP A 199 12.36 -3.24 11.14
C ASP A 199 12.89 -2.23 10.12
N ALA A 200 12.32 -2.24 8.91
CA ALA A 200 12.75 -1.40 7.80
C ALA A 200 12.66 0.11 8.10
N SER A 201 11.63 0.52 8.86
CA SER A 201 11.44 1.94 9.23
C SER A 201 12.51 2.41 10.21
N ARG A 202 12.82 1.58 11.23
CA ARG A 202 13.88 1.87 12.19
C ARG A 202 15.24 1.88 11.53
N ILE A 203 15.51 0.91 10.64
CA ILE A 203 16.77 0.85 9.86
C ILE A 203 16.95 2.13 9.06
N ALA A 204 15.90 2.57 8.34
CA ALA A 204 15.96 3.78 7.54
C ALA A 204 16.26 5.03 8.40
N GLN A 205 15.57 5.18 9.52
CA GLN A 205 15.79 6.29 10.45
C GLN A 205 17.19 6.28 11.06
N GLU A 206 17.70 5.10 11.41
CA GLU A 206 19.04 5.00 12.02
C GLU A 206 20.14 5.31 11.02
N ILE A 207 20.04 4.83 9.78
CA ILE A 207 20.98 5.19 8.72
C ILE A 207 20.94 6.69 8.42
N GLU A 208 19.78 7.31 8.42
CA GLU A 208 19.65 8.75 8.26
C GLU A 208 20.38 9.49 9.40
N LYS A 209 20.17 9.12 10.67
CA LYS A 209 20.88 9.69 11.82
C LYS A 209 22.38 9.50 11.71
N LEU A 210 22.84 8.28 11.38
CA LEU A 210 24.26 8.00 11.21
C LEU A 210 24.88 8.86 10.08
N SER A 211 24.16 9.07 8.99
CA SER A 211 24.63 9.93 7.90
C SER A 211 24.78 11.39 8.30
N LEU A 212 23.86 11.89 9.13
CA LEU A 212 23.93 13.24 9.69
C LEU A 212 25.08 13.38 10.69
N PHE A 213 25.29 12.36 11.54
CA PHE A 213 26.36 12.36 12.55
C PHE A 213 27.75 12.23 11.94
N ALA A 214 27.94 11.31 10.99
CA ALA A 214 29.22 11.07 10.36
C ALA A 214 29.62 12.20 9.39
N GLY A 215 28.67 12.87 8.81
CA GLY A 215 28.88 13.78 7.68
C GLY A 215 29.18 13.01 6.38
N ALA A 216 29.01 13.67 5.25
CA ALA A 216 29.18 13.03 3.94
C ALA A 216 30.62 12.48 3.75
N GLY A 217 30.71 11.18 3.47
CA GLY A 217 31.97 10.51 3.09
C GLY A 217 32.85 10.05 4.25
N ARG A 218 32.38 10.07 5.51
CA ARG A 218 33.11 9.48 6.63
C ARG A 218 32.63 8.06 6.95
N ALA A 219 33.58 7.22 7.36
CA ALA A 219 33.29 5.90 7.90
C ALA A 219 32.67 6.00 9.30
N VAL A 220 31.73 5.12 9.59
CA VAL A 220 31.12 4.92 10.92
C VAL A 220 31.63 3.64 11.50
#